data_04a9246b883329dcce9bb3cb58de7a8d
#
_entry.id   04a9246b883329dcce9bb3cb58de7a8d
#
_cell.length_a   1.000
_cell.length_b   1.000
_cell.length_c   1.000
_cell.angle_alpha   90.00
_cell.angle_beta   90.00
_cell.angle_gamma   90.00
#
_symmetry.space_group_name_H-M   'P 1'
#
loop_
_entity.id
_entity.type
_entity.pdbx_description
1 polymer ?
#
loop_
_entity_poly.entity_id
_entity_poly.type
_entity_poly.pdbx_seq_one_letter_code
_entity_poly.pdbx_strand_id
1 'polypeptide(L)'
;MRFMERILVVSSTEKTHAMLAQFLSSCGVQSQLCRAMAGSEARRALVDGEFALVLINTPLPDEFGHELAQLAANDTMAGVILLAKAEIADSVAEKVEDDGVFVVPKPLSRVLFVQALRMTRAARSRLTGLQSENRRLQKRIEDIRQVDRAKCLLIECCGMTEPEAHSYIEQQAMNRRCPKREVAQGIIDGETP
;
A
#
# COMPACT_ATOMS: atom_id res chain seq x y z
N MET A 1 -1.80 -12.30 15.19
CA MET A 1 -2.76 -11.20 15.42
C MET A 1 -3.34 -10.82 14.06
N ARG A 2 -4.61 -11.15 13.77
CA ARG A 2 -5.28 -10.70 12.55
C ARG A 2 -5.58 -9.23 12.76
N PHE A 3 -4.86 -8.32 12.12
CA PHE A 3 -5.25 -6.92 12.08
C PHE A 3 -6.64 -6.86 11.47
N MET A 4 -7.58 -6.24 12.19
CA MET A 4 -8.93 -6.00 11.65
C MET A 4 -8.74 -5.07 10.44
N GLU A 5 -8.97 -5.61 9.25
CA GLU A 5 -8.89 -4.83 8.02
C GLU A 5 -9.96 -3.74 8.04
N ARG A 6 -9.58 -2.48 7.80
CA ARG A 6 -10.52 -1.35 7.69
C ARG A 6 -11.05 -1.28 6.26
N ILE A 7 -12.36 -1.09 6.13
CA ILE A 7 -13.03 -0.89 4.84
C ILE A 7 -13.70 0.48 4.86
N LEU A 8 -13.38 1.30 3.86
CA LEU A 8 -14.07 2.56 3.62
C LEU A 8 -15.27 2.29 2.70
N VAL A 9 -16.46 2.61 3.16
CA VAL A 9 -17.69 2.56 2.38
C VAL A 9 -18.12 3.98 2.07
N VAL A 10 -18.20 4.31 0.78
CA VAL A 10 -18.57 5.66 0.31
C VAL A 10 -19.93 5.56 -0.36
N SER A 11 -20.94 6.27 0.16
CA SER A 11 -22.27 6.32 -0.46
C SER A 11 -23.08 7.50 0.07
N SER A 12 -24.04 7.95 -0.72
CA SER A 12 -24.81 9.19 -0.53
C SER A 12 -25.83 9.18 0.62
N THR A 13 -26.16 7.99 1.19
CA THR A 13 -27.20 7.90 2.22
C THR A 13 -26.88 6.88 3.31
N GLU A 14 -27.30 7.15 4.54
CA GLU A 14 -27.15 6.19 5.65
C GLU A 14 -27.87 4.86 5.38
N LYS A 15 -29.02 4.90 4.73
CA LYS A 15 -29.76 3.68 4.36
C LYS A 15 -28.93 2.77 3.45
N THR A 16 -28.25 3.36 2.48
CA THR A 16 -27.35 2.61 1.58
C THR A 16 -26.13 2.08 2.32
N HIS A 17 -25.56 2.86 3.24
CA HIS A 17 -24.49 2.38 4.10
C HIS A 17 -24.89 1.15 4.91
N ALA A 18 -26.04 1.21 5.59
CA ALA A 18 -26.54 0.08 6.37
C ALA A 18 -26.78 -1.16 5.49
N MET A 19 -27.35 -0.97 4.29
CA MET A 19 -27.55 -2.05 3.33
C MET A 19 -26.23 -2.67 2.88
N LEU A 20 -25.24 -1.86 2.54
CA LEU A 20 -23.91 -2.34 2.11
C LEU A 20 -23.17 -3.02 3.27
N ALA A 21 -23.27 -2.51 4.48
CA ALA A 21 -22.70 -3.14 5.67
C ALA A 21 -23.30 -4.53 5.91
N GLN A 22 -24.62 -4.65 5.82
CA GLN A 22 -25.31 -5.94 5.94
C GLN A 22 -24.91 -6.88 4.78
N PHE A 23 -24.79 -6.37 3.57
CA PHE A 23 -24.37 -7.14 2.40
C PHE A 23 -22.94 -7.67 2.55
N LEU A 24 -21.99 -6.83 2.98
CA LEU A 24 -20.60 -7.21 3.28
C LEU A 24 -20.56 -8.32 4.35
N SER A 25 -21.31 -8.14 5.42
CA SER A 25 -21.43 -9.15 6.49
C SER A 25 -21.97 -10.48 5.95
N SER A 26 -23.01 -10.45 5.10
CA SER A 26 -23.56 -11.65 4.46
C SER A 26 -22.57 -12.37 3.53
N CYS A 27 -21.58 -11.64 2.99
CA CYS A 27 -20.48 -12.19 2.21
C CYS A 27 -19.31 -12.71 3.06
N GLY A 28 -19.45 -12.71 4.39
CA GLY A 28 -18.43 -13.18 5.33
C GLY A 28 -17.29 -12.20 5.57
N VAL A 29 -17.50 -10.92 5.25
CA VAL A 29 -16.52 -9.86 5.50
C VAL A 29 -16.69 -9.36 6.93
N GLN A 30 -15.73 -9.70 7.78
CA GLN A 30 -15.66 -9.22 9.17
C GLN A 30 -14.53 -8.18 9.27
N SER A 31 -14.86 -6.90 9.16
CA SER A 31 -13.92 -5.79 9.10
C SER A 31 -14.48 -4.57 9.81
N GLN A 32 -13.61 -3.66 10.23
CA GLN A 32 -14.03 -2.37 10.73
C GLN A 32 -14.50 -1.52 9.54
N LEU A 33 -15.78 -1.17 9.52
CA LEU A 33 -16.34 -0.31 8.50
C LEU A 33 -16.20 1.16 8.91
N CYS A 34 -15.56 1.93 8.03
CA CYS A 34 -15.56 3.39 8.06
C CYS A 34 -16.48 3.89 6.96
N ARG A 35 -17.16 5.00 7.19
CA ARG A 35 -18.12 5.55 6.23
C ARG A 35 -17.74 6.95 5.80
N ALA A 36 -18.05 7.27 4.54
CA ALA A 36 -18.02 8.61 3.99
C ALA A 36 -19.29 8.84 3.16
N MET A 37 -19.89 10.02 3.29
CA MET A 37 -21.16 10.34 2.65
C MET A 37 -20.97 11.08 1.32
N ALA A 38 -19.75 11.51 1.02
CA ALA A 38 -19.39 12.25 -0.17
C ALA A 38 -17.94 11.92 -0.59
N GLY A 39 -17.57 12.23 -1.83
CA GLY A 39 -16.21 12.04 -2.34
C GLY A 39 -15.19 12.88 -1.59
N SER A 40 -15.55 14.12 -1.25
CA SER A 40 -14.70 15.02 -0.46
C SER A 40 -14.39 14.49 0.95
N GLU A 41 -15.34 13.82 1.59
CA GLU A 41 -15.15 13.17 2.88
C GLU A 41 -14.27 11.91 2.74
N ALA A 42 -14.50 11.13 1.69
CA ALA A 42 -13.70 9.95 1.40
C ALA A 42 -12.23 10.30 1.13
N ARG A 43 -11.94 11.37 0.37
CA ARG A 43 -10.56 11.83 0.14
C ARG A 43 -9.84 12.19 1.43
N ARG A 44 -10.51 12.88 2.35
CA ARG A 44 -9.94 13.16 3.68
C ARG A 44 -9.65 11.90 4.46
N ALA A 45 -10.60 10.97 4.47
CA ALA A 45 -10.39 9.68 5.16
C ALA A 45 -9.23 8.87 4.60
N LEU A 46 -9.00 8.94 3.27
CA LEU A 46 -7.87 8.25 2.61
C LEU A 46 -6.51 8.85 2.96
N VAL A 47 -6.44 10.16 3.24
CA VAL A 47 -5.22 10.82 3.74
C VAL A 47 -4.91 10.43 5.18
N ASP A 48 -5.97 10.35 6.02
CA ASP A 48 -5.83 10.13 7.47
C ASP A 48 -5.69 8.66 7.87
N GLY A 49 -5.91 7.71 6.95
CA GLY A 49 -5.92 6.31 7.32
C GLY A 49 -5.69 5.31 6.20
N GLU A 50 -5.18 4.15 6.59
CA GLU A 50 -5.02 3.02 5.68
C GLU A 50 -6.28 2.15 5.65
N PHE A 51 -6.69 1.77 4.45
CA PHE A 51 -7.82 0.88 4.20
C PHE A 51 -7.38 -0.34 3.40
N ALA A 52 -8.03 -1.46 3.68
CA ALA A 52 -7.85 -2.69 2.91
C ALA A 52 -8.70 -2.70 1.64
N LEU A 53 -9.86 -2.05 1.72
CA LEU A 53 -10.83 -1.96 0.63
C LEU A 53 -11.53 -0.59 0.70
N VAL A 54 -11.73 0.00 -0.48
CA VAL A 54 -12.62 1.15 -0.68
C VAL A 54 -13.79 0.69 -1.55
N LEU A 55 -14.99 0.80 -1.02
CA LEU A 55 -16.22 0.45 -1.71
C LEU A 55 -17.00 1.72 -2.01
N ILE A 56 -17.12 2.09 -3.28
CA ILE A 56 -17.76 3.32 -3.73
C ILE A 56 -19.08 3.00 -4.40
N ASN A 57 -20.17 3.54 -3.87
CA ASN A 57 -21.50 3.37 -4.45
C ASN A 57 -21.91 4.63 -5.22
N THR A 58 -21.78 4.61 -6.54
CA THR A 58 -22.07 5.75 -7.40
C THR A 58 -23.57 5.91 -7.70
N PRO A 59 -24.06 7.12 -8.02
CA PRO A 59 -23.34 8.39 -7.90
C PRO A 59 -23.23 8.88 -6.46
N LEU A 60 -22.21 9.72 -6.18
CA LEU A 60 -22.06 10.43 -4.92
C LEU A 60 -22.75 11.82 -5.01
N PRO A 61 -22.95 12.53 -3.90
CA PRO A 61 -23.62 13.81 -3.90
C PRO A 61 -22.83 14.92 -4.61
N ASP A 62 -21.52 14.86 -4.55
CA ASP A 62 -20.57 15.87 -5.02
C ASP A 62 -19.82 15.48 -6.31
N GLU A 63 -19.84 14.22 -6.68
CA GLU A 63 -19.18 13.70 -7.88
C GLU A 63 -19.78 12.36 -8.33
N PHE A 64 -19.42 11.90 -9.51
CA PHE A 64 -19.85 10.55 -9.92
C PHE A 64 -19.15 9.45 -9.12
N GLY A 65 -17.85 9.59 -8.84
CA GLY A 65 -17.05 8.71 -8.01
C GLY A 65 -16.01 7.87 -8.75
N HIS A 66 -15.89 7.95 -10.09
CA HIS A 66 -14.82 7.26 -10.82
C HIS A 66 -13.46 7.91 -10.59
N GLU A 67 -13.38 9.25 -10.51
CA GLU A 67 -12.16 9.97 -10.17
C GLU A 67 -11.69 9.66 -8.74
N LEU A 68 -12.62 9.52 -7.80
CA LEU A 68 -12.30 9.07 -6.44
C LEU A 68 -11.74 7.65 -6.45
N ALA A 69 -12.31 6.76 -7.28
CA ALA A 69 -11.85 5.39 -7.40
C ALA A 69 -10.41 5.32 -7.94
N GLN A 70 -10.10 6.09 -8.97
CA GLN A 70 -8.76 6.22 -9.55
C GLN A 70 -7.77 6.77 -8.51
N LEU A 71 -8.13 7.85 -7.82
CA LEU A 71 -7.30 8.41 -6.74
C LEU A 71 -7.02 7.37 -5.65
N ALA A 72 -8.06 6.67 -5.19
CA ALA A 72 -7.91 5.65 -4.15
C ALA A 72 -7.00 4.49 -4.61
N ALA A 73 -7.09 4.10 -5.87
CA ALA A 73 -6.28 3.02 -6.44
C ALA A 73 -4.82 3.43 -6.63
N ASN A 74 -4.56 4.66 -7.09
CA ASN A 74 -3.22 5.15 -7.40
C ASN A 74 -2.46 5.64 -6.16
N ASP A 75 -3.13 6.30 -5.22
CA ASP A 75 -2.49 6.93 -4.08
C ASP A 75 -2.44 6.01 -2.84
N THR A 76 -3.17 4.90 -2.86
CA THR A 76 -3.21 3.99 -1.71
C THR A 76 -2.96 2.53 -2.09
N MET A 77 -2.76 1.68 -1.08
CA MET A 77 -2.70 0.22 -1.25
C MET A 77 -4.06 -0.46 -1.07
N ALA A 78 -5.14 0.30 -1.02
CA ALA A 78 -6.47 -0.26 -0.89
C ALA A 78 -6.90 -0.94 -2.20
N GLY A 79 -7.58 -2.06 -2.10
CA GLY A 79 -8.35 -2.56 -3.24
C GLY A 79 -9.58 -1.68 -3.43
N VAL A 80 -9.97 -1.40 -4.69
CA VAL A 80 -11.09 -0.51 -4.97
C VAL A 80 -12.19 -1.26 -5.73
N ILE A 81 -13.41 -1.17 -5.24
CA ILE A 81 -14.61 -1.69 -5.90
C ILE A 81 -15.59 -0.53 -6.08
N LEU A 82 -16.00 -0.30 -7.32
CA LEU A 82 -16.97 0.72 -7.69
C LEU A 82 -18.32 0.05 -8.06
N LEU A 83 -19.40 0.49 -7.45
CA LEU A 83 -20.75 0.00 -7.73
C LEU A 83 -21.46 0.99 -8.67
N ALA A 84 -21.71 0.60 -9.90
CA ALA A 84 -22.37 1.44 -10.91
C ALA A 84 -23.71 0.83 -11.35
N LYS A 85 -24.59 1.65 -11.94
CA LYS A 85 -25.79 1.13 -12.60
C LYS A 85 -25.40 0.25 -13.78
N ALA A 86 -26.14 -0.82 -14.06
CA ALA A 86 -25.83 -1.79 -15.11
C ALA A 86 -25.68 -1.12 -16.49
N GLU A 87 -26.51 -0.10 -16.77
CA GLU A 87 -26.56 0.56 -18.08
C GLU A 87 -25.28 1.33 -18.41
N ILE A 88 -24.48 1.68 -17.39
CA ILE A 88 -23.25 2.48 -17.55
C ILE A 88 -22.02 1.77 -17.01
N ALA A 89 -22.17 0.54 -16.49
CA ALA A 89 -21.09 -0.17 -15.83
C ALA A 89 -19.89 -0.41 -16.76
N ASP A 90 -20.14 -0.79 -18.01
CA ASP A 90 -19.09 -1.04 -19.00
C ASP A 90 -18.32 0.25 -19.35
N SER A 91 -19.05 1.35 -19.61
CA SER A 91 -18.41 2.64 -19.91
C SER A 91 -17.65 3.24 -18.72
N VAL A 92 -18.04 2.88 -17.50
CA VAL A 92 -17.29 3.25 -16.30
C VAL A 92 -16.07 2.35 -16.12
N ALA A 93 -16.21 1.05 -16.42
CA ALA A 93 -15.10 0.10 -16.34
C ALA A 93 -13.96 0.51 -17.28
N GLU A 94 -14.26 0.86 -18.54
CA GLU A 94 -13.26 1.35 -19.51
C GLU A 94 -12.43 2.55 -19.00
N LYS A 95 -12.99 3.37 -18.11
CA LYS A 95 -12.31 4.54 -17.56
C LYS A 95 -11.37 4.24 -16.40
N VAL A 96 -11.57 3.12 -15.71
CA VAL A 96 -10.91 2.84 -14.43
C VAL A 96 -10.19 1.47 -14.41
N GLU A 97 -10.27 0.68 -15.49
CA GLU A 97 -9.68 -0.66 -15.54
C GLU A 97 -8.14 -0.63 -15.45
N ASP A 98 -7.52 0.34 -16.09
CA ASP A 98 -6.06 0.52 -16.06
C ASP A 98 -5.54 0.86 -14.66
N ASP A 99 -6.38 1.45 -13.82
CA ASP A 99 -6.07 1.77 -12.42
C ASP A 99 -6.31 0.57 -11.46
N GLY A 100 -6.78 -0.56 -11.99
CA GLY A 100 -7.05 -1.77 -11.20
C GLY A 100 -8.31 -1.68 -10.32
N VAL A 101 -9.27 -0.83 -10.70
CA VAL A 101 -10.56 -0.70 -10.05
C VAL A 101 -11.54 -1.73 -10.60
N PHE A 102 -12.20 -2.48 -9.71
CA PHE A 102 -13.24 -3.42 -10.12
C PHE A 102 -14.61 -2.75 -10.12
N VAL A 103 -15.27 -2.74 -11.26
CA VAL A 103 -16.65 -2.25 -11.40
C VAL A 103 -17.65 -3.40 -11.26
N VAL A 104 -18.61 -3.24 -10.34
CA VAL A 104 -19.69 -4.21 -10.12
C VAL A 104 -21.03 -3.57 -10.44
N PRO A 105 -21.78 -4.13 -11.39
CA PRO A 105 -23.09 -3.58 -11.78
C PRO A 105 -24.15 -3.77 -10.68
N LYS A 106 -25.07 -2.82 -10.57
CA LYS A 106 -26.29 -2.91 -9.75
C LYS A 106 -27.44 -3.43 -10.61
N PRO A 107 -28.33 -4.30 -10.06
CA PRO A 107 -28.43 -4.74 -8.67
C PRO A 107 -27.30 -5.67 -8.25
N LEU A 108 -26.85 -5.56 -6.98
CA LEU A 108 -25.69 -6.30 -6.50
C LEU A 108 -25.95 -7.81 -6.49
N SER A 109 -25.20 -8.53 -7.32
CA SER A 109 -25.11 -9.98 -7.25
C SER A 109 -24.08 -10.41 -6.21
N ARG A 110 -24.49 -11.26 -5.25
CA ARG A 110 -23.57 -11.81 -4.25
C ARG A 110 -22.40 -12.55 -4.89
N VAL A 111 -22.67 -13.30 -5.95
CA VAL A 111 -21.63 -14.10 -6.66
C VAL A 111 -20.58 -13.18 -7.27
N LEU A 112 -21.02 -12.20 -8.06
CA LEU A 112 -20.12 -11.24 -8.71
C LEU A 112 -19.33 -10.41 -7.70
N PHE A 113 -19.99 -9.95 -6.63
CA PHE A 113 -19.34 -9.16 -5.61
C PHE A 113 -18.27 -9.96 -4.85
N VAL A 114 -18.57 -11.21 -4.48
CA VAL A 114 -17.57 -12.08 -3.81
C VAL A 114 -16.39 -12.39 -4.74
N GLN A 115 -16.64 -12.57 -6.05
CA GLN A 115 -15.56 -12.73 -7.04
C GLN A 115 -14.70 -11.47 -7.12
N ALA A 116 -15.32 -10.29 -7.30
CA ALA A 116 -14.61 -9.02 -7.32
C ALA A 116 -13.76 -8.83 -6.05
N LEU A 117 -14.35 -9.09 -4.88
CA LEU A 117 -13.64 -8.99 -3.59
C LEU A 117 -12.43 -9.92 -3.51
N ARG A 118 -12.55 -11.16 -4.01
CA ARG A 118 -11.43 -12.12 -4.05
C ARG A 118 -10.32 -11.64 -5.01
N MET A 119 -10.69 -11.15 -6.18
CA MET A 119 -9.73 -10.64 -7.18
C MET A 119 -9.02 -9.40 -6.65
N THR A 120 -9.75 -8.46 -6.08
CA THR A 120 -9.19 -7.25 -5.44
C THR A 120 -8.20 -7.62 -4.32
N ARG A 121 -8.55 -8.58 -3.46
CA ARG A 121 -7.65 -9.06 -2.40
C ARG A 121 -6.39 -9.73 -2.95
N ALA A 122 -6.53 -10.53 -4.00
CA ALA A 122 -5.39 -11.19 -4.63
C ALA A 122 -4.45 -10.19 -5.30
N ALA A 123 -4.99 -9.20 -6.01
CA ALA A 123 -4.23 -8.11 -6.61
C ALA A 123 -3.47 -7.30 -5.54
N ARG A 124 -4.16 -6.87 -4.48
CA ARG A 124 -3.55 -6.16 -3.34
C ARG A 124 -2.42 -6.96 -2.68
N SER A 125 -2.62 -8.26 -2.45
CA SER A 125 -1.60 -9.12 -1.86
C SER A 125 -0.33 -9.18 -2.70
N ARG A 126 -0.46 -9.25 -4.02
CA ARG A 126 0.68 -9.21 -4.94
C ARG A 126 1.41 -7.87 -4.90
N LEU A 127 0.67 -6.76 -4.94
CA LEU A 127 1.24 -5.40 -4.86
C LEU A 127 1.99 -5.18 -3.54
N THR A 128 1.40 -5.59 -2.41
CA THR A 128 2.04 -5.50 -1.09
C THR A 128 3.33 -6.34 -1.04
N GLY A 129 3.31 -7.54 -1.64
CA GLY A 129 4.50 -8.39 -1.75
C GLY A 129 5.62 -7.72 -2.56
N LEU A 130 5.29 -7.18 -3.74
CA LEU A 130 6.24 -6.46 -4.60
C LEU A 130 6.81 -5.22 -3.92
N GLN A 131 5.99 -4.44 -3.23
CA GLN A 131 6.47 -3.26 -2.48
C GLN A 131 7.40 -3.65 -1.33
N SER A 132 7.08 -4.73 -0.60
CA SER A 132 7.94 -5.23 0.46
C SER A 132 9.31 -5.65 -0.08
N GLU A 133 9.34 -6.37 -1.21
CA GLU A 133 10.58 -6.76 -1.86
C GLU A 133 11.36 -5.55 -2.39
N ASN A 134 10.66 -4.57 -2.99
CA ASN A 134 11.31 -3.34 -3.47
C ASN A 134 11.95 -2.56 -2.30
N ARG A 135 11.22 -2.39 -1.18
CA ARG A 135 11.79 -1.76 0.03
C ARG A 135 13.02 -2.51 0.55
N ARG A 136 13.00 -3.86 0.51
CA ARG A 136 14.13 -4.68 0.92
C ARG A 136 15.34 -4.47 0.01
N LEU A 137 15.11 -4.40 -1.30
CA LEU A 137 16.18 -4.15 -2.28
C LEU A 137 16.74 -2.73 -2.15
N GLN A 138 15.89 -1.73 -1.98
CA GLN A 138 16.33 -0.35 -1.76
C GLN A 138 17.20 -0.23 -0.51
N LYS A 139 16.75 -0.84 0.60
CA LYS A 139 17.55 -0.86 1.84
C LYS A 139 18.90 -1.54 1.63
N ARG A 140 18.94 -2.65 0.87
CA ARG A 140 20.20 -3.34 0.58
C ARG A 140 21.14 -2.49 -0.25
N ILE A 141 20.62 -1.73 -1.22
CA ILE A 141 21.42 -0.77 -2.01
C ILE A 141 21.99 0.33 -1.11
N GLU A 142 21.19 0.85 -0.20
CA GLU A 142 21.61 1.86 0.79
C GLU A 142 22.72 1.32 1.69
N ASP A 143 22.54 0.11 2.24
CA ASP A 143 23.55 -0.55 3.08
C ASP A 143 24.87 -0.74 2.32
N ILE A 144 24.84 -1.12 1.05
CA ILE A 144 26.05 -1.25 0.19
C ILE A 144 26.73 0.11 0.01
N ARG A 145 25.96 1.16 -0.33
CA ARG A 145 26.51 2.52 -0.51
C ARG A 145 27.18 3.05 0.77
N GLN A 146 26.58 2.80 1.93
CA GLN A 146 27.17 3.19 3.20
C GLN A 146 28.51 2.48 3.46
N VAL A 147 28.57 1.16 3.22
CA VAL A 147 29.81 0.40 3.36
C VAL A 147 30.87 0.87 2.39
N ASP A 148 30.53 1.15 1.12
CA ASP A 148 31.47 1.65 0.13
C ASP A 148 32.00 3.04 0.49
N ARG A 149 31.15 3.93 1.00
CA ARG A 149 31.55 5.25 1.49
C ARG A 149 32.51 5.14 2.67
N ALA A 150 32.24 4.24 3.60
CA ALA A 150 33.15 4.00 4.75
C ALA A 150 34.50 3.43 4.29
N LYS A 151 34.50 2.52 3.30
CA LYS A 151 35.77 2.02 2.68
C LYS A 151 36.58 3.15 2.07
N CYS A 152 35.93 4.05 1.30
CA CYS A 152 36.61 5.21 0.72
C CYS A 152 37.28 6.06 1.81
N LEU A 153 36.60 6.35 2.92
CA LEU A 153 37.15 7.11 4.05
C LEU A 153 38.36 6.40 4.68
N LEU A 154 38.28 5.08 4.89
CA LEU A 154 39.41 4.29 5.41
C LEU A 154 40.62 4.30 4.46
N ILE A 155 40.38 4.25 3.15
CA ILE A 155 41.44 4.34 2.15
C ILE A 155 42.09 5.74 2.17
N GLU A 156 41.27 6.79 2.16
CA GLU A 156 41.74 8.18 2.09
C GLU A 156 42.42 8.65 3.37
N CYS A 157 41.83 8.34 4.54
CA CYS A 157 42.29 8.87 5.81
C CYS A 157 43.29 7.95 6.52
N CYS A 158 43.21 6.63 6.32
CA CYS A 158 44.05 5.65 7.02
C CYS A 158 45.07 4.96 6.09
N GLY A 159 45.06 5.26 4.77
CA GLY A 159 45.97 4.68 3.81
C GLY A 159 45.77 3.18 3.54
N MET A 160 44.59 2.64 3.89
CA MET A 160 44.27 1.23 3.69
C MET A 160 44.06 0.94 2.20
N THR A 161 44.37 -0.28 1.79
CA THR A 161 43.91 -0.79 0.50
C THR A 161 42.44 -1.19 0.56
N GLU A 162 41.75 -1.33 -0.58
CA GLU A 162 40.33 -1.75 -0.60
C GLU A 162 40.08 -3.08 0.12
N PRO A 163 40.88 -4.17 -0.07
CA PRO A 163 40.73 -5.40 0.69
C PRO A 163 40.92 -5.23 2.21
N GLU A 164 41.84 -4.38 2.63
CA GLU A 164 42.08 -4.10 4.05
C GLU A 164 40.89 -3.35 4.67
N ALA A 165 40.37 -2.31 4.00
CA ALA A 165 39.20 -1.58 4.44
C ALA A 165 37.95 -2.48 4.54
N HIS A 166 37.76 -3.37 3.56
CA HIS A 166 36.68 -4.34 3.56
C HIS A 166 36.79 -5.31 4.76
N SER A 167 37.98 -5.92 4.94
CA SER A 167 38.25 -6.84 6.05
C SER A 167 38.10 -6.16 7.41
N TYR A 168 38.52 -4.91 7.53
CA TYR A 168 38.37 -4.11 8.74
C TYR A 168 36.88 -3.96 9.14
N ILE A 169 36.01 -3.53 8.19
CA ILE A 169 34.58 -3.37 8.45
C ILE A 169 33.93 -4.71 8.84
N GLU A 170 34.32 -5.81 8.16
CA GLU A 170 33.81 -7.15 8.50
C GLU A 170 34.20 -7.58 9.92
N GLN A 171 35.47 -7.39 10.28
CA GLN A 171 36.01 -7.79 11.56
C GLN A 171 35.36 -6.97 12.70
N GLN A 172 35.18 -5.65 12.49
CA GLN A 172 34.46 -4.81 13.45
C GLN A 172 33.00 -5.21 13.62
N ALA A 173 32.30 -5.53 12.52
CA ALA A 173 30.93 -6.00 12.56
C ALA A 173 30.79 -7.33 13.36
N MET A 174 31.73 -8.25 13.15
CA MET A 174 31.79 -9.52 13.91
C MET A 174 32.09 -9.27 15.40
N ASN A 175 33.08 -8.43 15.71
CA ASN A 175 33.49 -8.12 17.10
C ASN A 175 32.37 -7.42 17.88
N ARG A 176 31.71 -6.46 17.26
CA ARG A 176 30.60 -5.69 17.87
C ARG A 176 29.25 -6.44 17.76
N ARG A 177 29.18 -7.57 17.03
CA ARG A 177 27.95 -8.33 16.75
C ARG A 177 26.84 -7.45 16.18
N CYS A 178 27.19 -6.55 15.29
CA CYS A 178 26.28 -5.61 14.64
C CYS A 178 26.38 -5.73 13.10
N PRO A 179 25.37 -5.25 12.36
CA PRO A 179 25.44 -5.21 10.90
C PRO A 179 26.58 -4.32 10.40
N LYS A 180 27.21 -4.68 9.26
CA LYS A 180 28.29 -3.89 8.62
C LYS A 180 27.91 -2.41 8.40
N ARG A 181 26.63 -2.13 8.14
CA ARG A 181 26.12 -0.76 7.99
C ARG A 181 26.30 0.11 9.25
N GLU A 182 26.16 -0.48 10.46
CA GLU A 182 26.33 0.25 11.70
C GLU A 182 27.80 0.62 11.93
N VAL A 183 28.71 -0.29 11.61
CA VAL A 183 30.14 0.00 11.60
C VAL A 183 30.46 1.07 10.57
N ALA A 184 29.92 0.95 9.37
CA ALA A 184 30.13 1.92 8.29
C ALA A 184 29.60 3.31 8.66
N GLN A 185 28.44 3.37 9.31
CA GLN A 185 27.88 4.63 9.79
C GLN A 185 28.79 5.28 10.87
N GLY A 186 29.30 4.50 11.83
CA GLY A 186 30.24 5.00 12.82
C GLY A 186 31.53 5.58 12.18
N ILE A 187 32.07 4.91 11.18
CA ILE A 187 33.23 5.43 10.43
C ILE A 187 32.89 6.74 9.72
N ILE A 188 31.72 6.83 9.07
CA ILE A 188 31.25 8.05 8.40
C ILE A 188 31.07 9.20 9.41
N ASP A 189 30.59 8.90 10.61
CA ASP A 189 30.35 9.89 11.67
C ASP A 189 31.64 10.28 12.42
N GLY A 190 32.80 9.71 12.03
CA GLY A 190 34.11 10.06 12.59
C GLY A 190 34.54 9.21 13.80
N GLU A 191 33.91 8.08 14.04
CA GLU A 191 34.47 7.07 14.94
C GLU A 191 35.71 6.47 14.26
N THR A 192 36.87 6.97 14.65
CA THR A 192 38.18 6.52 14.15
C THR A 192 38.47 5.07 14.57
N PRO A 193 39.19 4.29 13.71
CA PRO A 193 39.62 2.93 14.03
C PRO A 193 40.56 2.88 15.24
#